data_ec697916b20a6691908f2b7c1c809198
#
_entry.id   ec697916b20a6691908f2b7c1c809198
#
_cell.length_a   1.000
_cell.length_b   1.000
_cell.length_c   1.000
_cell.angle_alpha   90.00
_cell.angle_beta   90.00
_cell.angle_gamma   90.00
#
_symmetry.space_group_name_H-M   'P 1'
#
loop_
_entity.id
_entity.type
_entity.pdbx_description
1 polymer ?
#
loop_
_entity_poly.entity_id
_entity_poly.type
_entity_poly.pdbx_seq_one_letter_code
_entity_poly.pdbx_strand_id
1 'polypeptide(L)'
;RQGLGDEQVAITGQTASAAALNTIDAGTTGGIDASTVNKLTGTGADALTAFNSSGITGLDFDAANYLATYTDLIGAFGSNTTAASAHYFASGISEGRAFDDFNESGYLASNADLLAAFGPNTAAATLHYISNGYAEGRTTDYFNGYSYLASYADLMTAYGSNTTSAIAHYINFGYSEGRSADAFNEFSYIASHADLLAVYGVNNGDAATEHYVTTGYAAGKAADTFDELGYIASYADLIGAFGTDT
;
A
#
# COMPACT_ATOMS: atom_id res chain seq x y z
N ARG A 1 10.09 -34.13 -25.07
CA ARG A 1 9.23 -33.50 -24.02
C ARG A 1 8.13 -32.76 -24.75
N GLN A 2 6.86 -33.04 -24.45
CA GLN A 2 5.76 -32.21 -24.89
C GLN A 2 5.91 -30.87 -24.15
N GLY A 3 5.90 -29.74 -24.87
CA GLY A 3 5.89 -28.41 -24.27
C GLY A 3 4.57 -28.14 -23.58
N LEU A 4 4.47 -27.02 -22.85
CA LEU A 4 3.24 -26.60 -22.17
C LEU A 4 2.09 -26.24 -23.13
N GLY A 5 2.37 -26.18 -24.45
CA GLY A 5 1.37 -25.78 -25.45
C GLY A 5 1.03 -24.30 -25.39
N ASP A 6 -0.26 -23.96 -25.52
CA ASP A 6 -0.81 -22.59 -25.46
C ASP A 6 -1.43 -22.25 -24.10
N GLU A 7 -1.13 -23.05 -23.07
CA GLU A 7 -1.66 -22.83 -21.72
C GLU A 7 -1.12 -21.53 -21.11
N GLN A 8 -2.02 -20.78 -20.47
CA GLN A 8 -1.66 -19.60 -19.67
C GLN A 8 -1.06 -20.05 -18.35
N VAL A 9 0.06 -19.46 -17.95
CA VAL A 9 0.75 -19.76 -16.70
C VAL A 9 0.68 -18.53 -15.79
N ALA A 10 0.21 -18.69 -14.55
CA ALA A 10 0.24 -17.63 -13.54
C ALA A 10 1.26 -17.97 -12.45
N ILE A 11 2.15 -17.04 -12.16
CA ILE A 11 3.09 -17.13 -11.04
C ILE A 11 2.41 -16.52 -9.82
N THR A 12 2.24 -17.31 -8.76
CA THR A 12 1.47 -16.88 -7.56
C THR A 12 2.33 -16.41 -6.39
N GLY A 13 3.66 -16.47 -6.53
CA GLY A 13 4.61 -16.05 -5.49
C GLY A 13 5.26 -14.71 -5.80
N GLN A 14 5.67 -13.97 -4.77
CA GLN A 14 6.41 -12.71 -4.93
C GLN A 14 7.88 -12.92 -5.36
N THR A 15 8.40 -14.15 -5.26
CA THR A 15 9.78 -14.46 -5.65
C THR A 15 9.77 -15.53 -6.74
N ALA A 16 10.51 -15.30 -7.82
CA ALA A 16 10.68 -16.26 -8.90
C ALA A 16 12.16 -16.44 -9.32
N SER A 17 12.50 -17.62 -9.85
CA SER A 17 13.78 -17.83 -10.52
C SER A 17 13.72 -17.31 -11.94
N ALA A 18 14.58 -16.37 -12.30
CA ALA A 18 14.67 -15.83 -13.65
C ALA A 18 14.95 -16.92 -14.70
N ALA A 19 15.87 -17.85 -14.40
CA ALA A 19 16.16 -18.97 -15.29
C ALA A 19 14.95 -19.92 -15.46
N ALA A 20 14.15 -20.12 -14.40
CA ALA A 20 12.94 -20.92 -14.49
C ALA A 20 11.86 -20.22 -15.36
N LEU A 21 11.65 -18.90 -15.17
CA LEU A 21 10.76 -18.11 -16.00
C LEU A 21 11.15 -18.22 -17.48
N ASN A 22 12.43 -18.02 -17.81
CA ASN A 22 12.93 -18.15 -19.19
C ASN A 22 12.72 -19.56 -19.75
N THR A 23 12.83 -20.60 -18.90
CA THR A 23 12.59 -21.98 -19.32
C THR A 23 11.12 -22.24 -19.63
N ILE A 24 10.21 -21.70 -18.82
CA ILE A 24 8.76 -21.80 -19.03
C ILE A 24 8.40 -21.04 -20.30
N ASP A 25 8.88 -19.82 -20.47
CA ASP A 25 8.64 -18.97 -21.63
C ASP A 25 9.06 -19.62 -22.94
N ALA A 26 10.24 -20.24 -22.97
CA ALA A 26 10.71 -21.01 -24.12
C ALA A 26 9.91 -22.31 -24.38
N GLY A 27 9.18 -22.80 -23.41
CA GLY A 27 8.42 -24.06 -23.47
C GLY A 27 6.92 -23.90 -23.75
N THR A 28 6.38 -22.67 -23.73
CA THR A 28 4.98 -22.37 -23.97
C THR A 28 4.81 -21.33 -25.09
N THR A 29 3.68 -21.38 -25.79
CA THR A 29 3.19 -20.29 -26.65
C THR A 29 2.10 -19.46 -25.97
N GLY A 30 1.64 -19.91 -24.79
CA GLY A 30 0.75 -19.15 -23.90
C GLY A 30 1.49 -18.05 -23.13
N GLY A 31 0.77 -17.04 -22.64
CA GLY A 31 1.36 -15.98 -21.83
C GLY A 31 1.69 -16.43 -20.41
N ILE A 32 2.69 -15.83 -19.82
CA ILE A 32 3.06 -16.00 -18.40
C ILE A 32 2.70 -14.71 -17.68
N ASP A 33 1.79 -14.81 -16.69
CA ASP A 33 1.48 -13.70 -15.77
C ASP A 33 2.40 -13.77 -14.55
N ALA A 34 3.31 -12.81 -14.44
CA ALA A 34 4.24 -12.65 -13.33
C ALA A 34 3.97 -11.37 -12.50
N SER A 35 2.75 -10.84 -12.56
CA SER A 35 2.36 -9.57 -11.90
C SER A 35 2.48 -9.58 -10.37
N THR A 36 2.57 -10.75 -9.74
CA THR A 36 2.80 -10.86 -8.30
C THR A 36 4.29 -10.90 -7.92
N VAL A 37 5.19 -11.00 -8.91
CA VAL A 37 6.64 -11.14 -8.66
C VAL A 37 7.25 -9.76 -8.50
N ASN A 38 7.85 -9.51 -7.34
CA ASN A 38 8.64 -8.30 -7.05
C ASN A 38 10.13 -8.59 -6.80
N LYS A 39 10.52 -9.88 -6.80
CA LYS A 39 11.88 -10.31 -6.54
C LYS A 39 12.30 -11.46 -7.46
N LEU A 40 13.44 -11.31 -8.10
CA LEU A 40 14.05 -12.39 -8.88
C LEU A 40 15.24 -13.03 -8.15
N THR A 41 15.48 -14.30 -8.46
CA THR A 41 16.70 -15.04 -8.08
C THR A 41 17.40 -15.56 -9.34
N GLY A 42 18.71 -15.76 -9.23
CA GLY A 42 19.54 -16.23 -10.35
C GLY A 42 20.56 -15.20 -10.79
N THR A 43 20.90 -15.18 -12.08
CA THR A 43 21.89 -14.24 -12.60
C THR A 43 21.25 -12.99 -13.19
N GLY A 44 22.00 -11.87 -13.24
CA GLY A 44 21.52 -10.65 -13.90
C GLY A 44 21.23 -10.86 -15.39
N ALA A 45 21.96 -11.77 -16.05
CA ALA A 45 21.71 -12.11 -17.46
C ALA A 45 20.37 -12.85 -17.65
N ASP A 46 20.05 -13.80 -16.77
CA ASP A 46 18.74 -14.47 -16.80
C ASP A 46 17.61 -13.50 -16.51
N ALA A 47 17.78 -12.61 -15.53
CA ALA A 47 16.82 -11.59 -15.20
C ALA A 47 16.57 -10.61 -16.36
N LEU A 48 17.64 -10.13 -17.00
CA LEU A 48 17.53 -9.26 -18.18
C LEU A 48 16.78 -9.95 -19.32
N THR A 49 16.98 -11.25 -19.52
CA THR A 49 16.22 -12.04 -20.48
C THR A 49 14.74 -12.10 -20.13
N ALA A 50 14.42 -12.36 -18.87
CA ALA A 50 13.03 -12.42 -18.39
C ALA A 50 12.30 -11.07 -18.53
N PHE A 51 12.94 -9.96 -18.12
CA PHE A 51 12.36 -8.62 -18.27
C PHE A 51 12.12 -8.20 -19.72
N ASN A 52 12.93 -8.69 -20.65
CA ASN A 52 12.79 -8.38 -22.09
C ASN A 52 11.88 -9.35 -22.85
N SER A 53 11.34 -10.38 -22.21
CA SER A 53 10.46 -11.32 -22.86
C SER A 53 9.08 -10.75 -23.07
N SER A 54 8.55 -10.82 -24.28
CA SER A 54 7.16 -10.50 -24.61
C SER A 54 6.16 -11.58 -24.17
N GLY A 55 6.65 -12.78 -23.82
CA GLY A 55 5.82 -13.88 -23.32
C GLY A 55 5.53 -13.77 -21.82
N ILE A 56 6.31 -12.95 -21.09
CA ILE A 56 6.13 -12.72 -19.65
C ILE A 56 5.53 -11.34 -19.44
N THR A 57 4.36 -11.29 -18.82
CA THR A 57 3.64 -10.03 -18.51
C THR A 57 3.66 -9.73 -17.02
N GLY A 58 3.59 -8.45 -16.65
CA GLY A 58 3.60 -8.00 -15.26
C GLY A 58 4.97 -8.12 -14.57
N LEU A 59 6.04 -8.35 -15.35
CA LEU A 59 7.42 -8.34 -14.86
C LEU A 59 8.11 -7.10 -15.44
N ASP A 60 7.94 -5.96 -14.78
CA ASP A 60 8.48 -4.68 -15.23
C ASP A 60 9.51 -4.16 -14.22
N PHE A 61 10.74 -3.91 -14.67
CA PHE A 61 11.77 -3.31 -13.84
C PHE A 61 11.69 -1.78 -13.91
N ASP A 62 11.28 -1.16 -12.82
CA ASP A 62 11.37 0.28 -12.62
C ASP A 62 12.58 0.62 -11.74
N ALA A 63 13.57 1.26 -12.33
CA ALA A 63 14.79 1.66 -11.62
C ALA A 63 14.55 2.75 -10.58
N ALA A 64 13.53 3.58 -10.74
CA ALA A 64 13.14 4.59 -9.75
C ALA A 64 12.46 3.93 -8.55
N ASN A 65 11.55 2.96 -8.77
CA ASN A 65 10.94 2.18 -7.71
C ASN A 65 11.99 1.37 -6.94
N TYR A 66 12.88 0.67 -7.67
CA TYR A 66 13.99 -0.04 -7.06
C TYR A 66 14.85 0.86 -6.17
N LEU A 67 15.18 2.06 -6.65
CA LEU A 67 15.96 3.02 -5.88
C LEU A 67 15.20 3.54 -4.67
N ALA A 68 13.90 3.81 -4.81
CA ALA A 68 13.02 4.27 -3.74
C ALA A 68 12.84 3.22 -2.63
N THR A 69 12.87 1.94 -2.99
CA THR A 69 12.78 0.82 -2.05
C THR A 69 13.95 0.78 -1.05
N TYR A 70 15.14 1.23 -1.48
CA TYR A 70 16.36 1.07 -0.68
C TYR A 70 17.07 2.40 -0.38
N THR A 71 16.95 2.86 0.85
CA THR A 71 17.53 4.14 1.28
C THR A 71 19.06 4.18 1.22
N ASP A 72 19.73 3.01 1.38
CA ASP A 72 21.18 2.89 1.18
C ASP A 72 21.59 3.17 -0.28
N LEU A 73 20.74 2.78 -1.23
CA LEU A 73 20.98 3.06 -2.65
C LEU A 73 20.71 4.54 -2.99
N ILE A 74 19.71 5.16 -2.37
CA ILE A 74 19.51 6.61 -2.49
C ILE A 74 20.74 7.34 -1.95
N GLY A 75 21.28 6.90 -0.81
CA GLY A 75 22.51 7.44 -0.24
C GLY A 75 23.75 7.29 -1.15
N ALA A 76 23.84 6.17 -1.87
CA ALA A 76 24.98 5.87 -2.74
C ALA A 76 24.88 6.53 -4.13
N PHE A 77 23.69 6.57 -4.70
CA PHE A 77 23.46 6.96 -6.11
C PHE A 77 22.63 8.23 -6.28
N GLY A 78 22.07 8.78 -5.20
CA GLY A 78 21.08 9.85 -5.30
C GLY A 78 19.89 9.42 -6.12
N SER A 79 19.46 10.23 -7.09
CA SER A 79 18.39 9.91 -8.04
C SER A 79 18.86 9.30 -9.36
N ASN A 80 20.07 8.72 -9.39
CA ASN A 80 20.64 8.14 -10.61
C ASN A 80 20.08 6.75 -10.90
N THR A 81 18.97 6.67 -11.63
CA THR A 81 18.29 5.44 -12.00
C THR A 81 19.14 4.52 -12.91
N THR A 82 20.06 5.10 -13.70
CA THR A 82 21.01 4.29 -14.51
C THR A 82 21.97 3.50 -13.62
N ALA A 83 22.52 4.13 -12.56
CA ALA A 83 23.37 3.46 -11.60
C ALA A 83 22.57 2.41 -10.80
N ALA A 84 21.33 2.70 -10.45
CA ALA A 84 20.43 1.77 -9.78
C ALA A 84 20.15 0.52 -10.64
N SER A 85 19.88 0.69 -11.93
CA SER A 85 19.71 -0.43 -12.87
C SER A 85 20.99 -1.28 -12.96
N ALA A 86 22.15 -0.64 -13.13
CA ALA A 86 23.42 -1.34 -13.20
C ALA A 86 23.69 -2.13 -11.91
N HIS A 87 23.38 -1.56 -10.75
CA HIS A 87 23.52 -2.22 -9.45
C HIS A 87 22.58 -3.43 -9.37
N TYR A 88 21.28 -3.30 -9.74
CA TYR A 88 20.34 -4.40 -9.65
C TYR A 88 20.83 -5.64 -10.40
N PHE A 89 21.19 -5.49 -11.68
CA PHE A 89 21.65 -6.61 -12.52
C PHE A 89 23.03 -7.13 -12.13
N ALA A 90 23.94 -6.30 -11.60
CA ALA A 90 25.27 -6.73 -11.20
C ALA A 90 25.30 -7.39 -9.81
N SER A 91 24.53 -6.90 -8.86
CA SER A 91 24.62 -7.24 -7.44
C SER A 91 23.27 -7.47 -6.78
N GLY A 92 22.26 -6.62 -7.04
CA GLY A 92 21.00 -6.59 -6.32
C GLY A 92 20.25 -7.92 -6.29
N ILE A 93 20.26 -8.66 -7.41
CA ILE A 93 19.67 -10.00 -7.50
C ILE A 93 20.38 -10.97 -6.55
N SER A 94 21.70 -10.97 -6.53
CA SER A 94 22.50 -11.84 -5.64
C SER A 94 22.41 -11.44 -4.16
N GLU A 95 22.16 -10.16 -3.89
CA GLU A 95 21.85 -9.62 -2.56
C GLU A 95 20.42 -9.95 -2.11
N GLY A 96 19.61 -10.49 -3.01
CA GLY A 96 18.23 -10.84 -2.74
C GLY A 96 17.31 -9.62 -2.61
N ARG A 97 17.62 -8.52 -3.29
CA ARG A 97 16.77 -7.31 -3.28
C ARG A 97 15.55 -7.50 -4.17
N ALA A 98 14.41 -7.00 -3.72
CA ALA A 98 13.22 -6.84 -4.56
C ALA A 98 13.49 -5.73 -5.60
N PHE A 99 12.84 -5.82 -6.76
CA PHE A 99 12.97 -4.79 -7.78
C PHE A 99 11.80 -3.81 -7.78
N ASP A 100 10.71 -4.16 -7.10
CA ASP A 100 9.49 -3.36 -7.02
C ASP A 100 8.82 -3.62 -5.65
N ASP A 101 9.10 -2.75 -4.66
CA ASP A 101 8.58 -2.87 -3.29
C ASP A 101 8.29 -1.50 -2.65
N PHE A 102 8.54 -0.41 -3.38
CA PHE A 102 8.15 0.92 -2.94
C PHE A 102 6.67 1.15 -3.24
N ASN A 103 5.90 1.50 -2.20
CA ASN A 103 4.48 1.81 -2.36
C ASN A 103 4.29 3.26 -2.79
N GLU A 104 4.39 3.54 -4.08
CA GLU A 104 4.23 4.87 -4.65
C GLU A 104 2.85 5.48 -4.44
N SER A 105 1.81 4.64 -4.44
CA SER A 105 0.45 5.08 -4.17
C SER A 105 0.28 5.47 -2.71
N GLY A 106 0.84 4.68 -1.78
CA GLY A 106 0.86 4.99 -0.35
C GLY A 106 1.64 6.27 -0.07
N TYR A 107 2.81 6.44 -0.70
CA TYR A 107 3.60 7.67 -0.59
C TYR A 107 2.82 8.90 -1.06
N LEU A 108 2.18 8.80 -2.22
CA LEU A 108 1.40 9.90 -2.80
C LEU A 108 0.17 10.24 -1.93
N ALA A 109 -0.56 9.22 -1.46
CA ALA A 109 -1.71 9.41 -0.58
C ALA A 109 -1.34 10.02 0.78
N SER A 110 -0.13 9.72 1.27
CA SER A 110 0.39 10.23 2.54
C SER A 110 0.85 11.70 2.48
N ASN A 111 0.99 12.27 1.28
CA ASN A 111 1.54 13.61 1.08
C ASN A 111 0.59 14.46 0.22
N ALA A 112 -0.38 15.12 0.86
CA ALA A 112 -1.44 15.88 0.19
C ALA A 112 -0.93 17.00 -0.73
N ASP A 113 0.20 17.63 -0.40
CA ASP A 113 0.86 18.64 -1.24
C ASP A 113 1.40 18.04 -2.55
N LEU A 114 1.89 16.81 -2.52
CA LEU A 114 2.32 16.08 -3.72
C LEU A 114 1.12 15.67 -4.57
N LEU A 115 0.04 15.23 -3.92
CA LEU A 115 -1.19 14.90 -4.61
C LEU A 115 -1.80 16.14 -5.28
N ALA A 116 -1.73 17.31 -4.64
CA ALA A 116 -2.11 18.58 -5.25
C ALA A 116 -1.21 18.97 -6.45
N ALA A 117 0.09 18.68 -6.38
CA ALA A 117 1.06 19.06 -7.40
C ALA A 117 1.07 18.10 -8.61
N PHE A 118 0.95 16.79 -8.36
CA PHE A 118 1.13 15.76 -9.39
C PHE A 118 -0.18 15.08 -9.80
N GLY A 119 -1.29 15.31 -9.06
CA GLY A 119 -2.49 14.51 -9.23
C GLY A 119 -2.20 13.02 -8.95
N PRO A 120 -2.85 12.08 -9.64
CA PRO A 120 -2.66 10.64 -9.42
C PRO A 120 -1.39 10.07 -10.10
N ASN A 121 -0.38 10.89 -10.36
CA ASN A 121 0.85 10.47 -11.03
C ASN A 121 1.85 9.87 -10.05
N THR A 122 1.74 8.56 -9.81
CA THR A 122 2.61 7.82 -8.88
C THR A 122 4.07 7.80 -9.34
N ALA A 123 4.35 7.75 -10.64
CA ALA A 123 5.71 7.80 -11.17
C ALA A 123 6.40 9.15 -10.84
N ALA A 124 5.68 10.28 -10.94
CA ALA A 124 6.19 11.58 -10.53
C ALA A 124 6.46 11.62 -9.01
N ALA A 125 5.60 10.97 -8.22
CA ALA A 125 5.77 10.85 -6.78
C ALA A 125 7.02 10.03 -6.42
N THR A 126 7.28 8.91 -7.08
CA THR A 126 8.49 8.09 -6.91
C THR A 126 9.76 8.90 -7.25
N LEU A 127 9.75 9.61 -8.38
CA LEU A 127 10.86 10.49 -8.75
C LEU A 127 11.08 11.62 -7.74
N HIS A 128 10.00 12.18 -7.20
CA HIS A 128 10.10 13.17 -6.13
C HIS A 128 10.74 12.55 -4.88
N TYR A 129 10.31 11.33 -4.49
CA TYR A 129 10.86 10.68 -3.29
C TYR A 129 12.37 10.50 -3.38
N ILE A 130 12.88 9.94 -4.48
CA ILE A 130 14.31 9.70 -4.64
C ILE A 130 15.14 10.98 -4.83
N SER A 131 14.53 12.08 -5.32
CA SER A 131 15.23 13.34 -5.58
C SER A 131 15.23 14.28 -4.38
N ASN A 132 14.16 14.29 -3.59
CA ASN A 132 13.92 15.27 -2.53
C ASN A 132 13.30 14.63 -1.29
N GLY A 133 12.22 13.86 -1.44
CA GLY A 133 11.35 13.40 -0.36
C GLY A 133 12.08 12.59 0.71
N TYR A 134 13.04 11.77 0.32
CA TYR A 134 13.91 11.05 1.27
C TYR A 134 14.73 12.01 2.14
N ALA A 135 15.37 13.01 1.52
CA ALA A 135 16.16 14.01 2.25
C ALA A 135 15.29 14.95 3.09
N GLU A 136 14.04 15.16 2.69
CA GLU A 136 13.03 15.93 3.44
C GLU A 136 12.44 15.13 4.63
N GLY A 137 12.72 13.83 4.71
CA GLY A 137 12.16 12.96 5.74
C GLY A 137 10.66 12.71 5.59
N ARG A 138 10.14 12.75 4.35
CA ARG A 138 8.71 12.51 4.12
C ARG A 138 8.31 11.09 4.42
N THR A 139 7.11 10.94 4.98
CA THR A 139 6.52 9.64 5.27
C THR A 139 6.09 8.94 3.99
N THR A 140 6.37 7.64 3.90
CA THR A 140 6.05 6.81 2.73
C THR A 140 4.76 6.03 2.87
N ASP A 141 4.26 5.83 4.12
CA ASP A 141 3.13 4.97 4.44
C ASP A 141 2.40 5.49 5.69
N TYR A 142 1.86 6.69 5.59
CA TYR A 142 1.05 7.29 6.65
C TYR A 142 -0.45 7.15 6.38
N PHE A 143 -0.86 7.04 5.10
CA PHE A 143 -2.26 6.91 4.72
C PHE A 143 -2.82 5.56 5.16
N ASN A 144 -3.81 5.58 6.05
CA ASN A 144 -4.49 4.38 6.50
C ASN A 144 -5.72 4.09 5.64
N GLY A 145 -5.64 3.05 4.79
CA GLY A 145 -6.74 2.65 3.92
C GLY A 145 -7.99 2.19 4.68
N TYR A 146 -7.84 1.61 5.88
CA TYR A 146 -8.98 1.25 6.72
C TYR A 146 -9.67 2.47 7.31
N SER A 147 -8.93 3.49 7.79
CA SER A 147 -9.51 4.74 8.28
C SER A 147 -10.29 5.45 7.18
N TYR A 148 -9.74 5.47 5.96
CA TYR A 148 -10.44 6.04 4.81
C TYR A 148 -11.72 5.28 4.46
N LEU A 149 -11.68 3.94 4.43
CA LEU A 149 -12.88 3.12 4.19
C LEU A 149 -13.92 3.31 5.29
N ALA A 150 -13.50 3.26 6.56
CA ALA A 150 -14.38 3.44 7.72
C ALA A 150 -15.11 4.79 7.71
N SER A 151 -14.48 5.82 7.15
CA SER A 151 -15.06 7.17 7.05
C SER A 151 -16.23 7.27 6.06
N TYR A 152 -16.38 6.28 5.13
CA TYR A 152 -17.35 6.39 4.03
C TYR A 152 -18.06 5.07 3.74
N ALA A 153 -19.34 4.98 4.08
CA ALA A 153 -20.16 3.78 3.88
C ALA A 153 -20.28 3.35 2.40
N ASP A 154 -20.25 4.32 1.47
CA ASP A 154 -20.28 4.07 0.04
C ASP A 154 -18.99 3.35 -0.41
N LEU A 155 -17.83 3.68 0.16
CA LEU A 155 -16.57 3.03 -0.13
C LEU A 155 -16.51 1.61 0.45
N MET A 156 -16.99 1.40 1.67
CA MET A 156 -17.09 0.06 2.24
C MET A 156 -18.03 -0.83 1.41
N THR A 157 -19.12 -0.27 0.88
CA THR A 157 -20.04 -0.98 0.00
C THR A 157 -19.38 -1.33 -1.34
N ALA A 158 -18.58 -0.42 -1.91
CA ALA A 158 -17.95 -0.60 -3.21
C ALA A 158 -16.71 -1.51 -3.16
N TYR A 159 -15.89 -1.39 -2.11
CA TYR A 159 -14.55 -2.01 -2.05
C TYR A 159 -14.41 -3.04 -0.92
N GLY A 160 -15.40 -3.14 -0.03
CA GLY A 160 -15.28 -4.00 1.15
C GLY A 160 -14.10 -3.55 2.02
N SER A 161 -13.19 -4.49 2.31
CA SER A 161 -11.97 -4.24 3.08
C SER A 161 -10.71 -4.08 2.22
N ASN A 162 -10.85 -3.82 0.92
CA ASN A 162 -9.71 -3.69 0.01
C ASN A 162 -9.05 -2.32 0.13
N THR A 163 -8.02 -2.22 0.97
CA THR A 163 -7.26 -0.98 1.22
C THR A 163 -6.49 -0.49 0.00
N THR A 164 -6.04 -1.37 -0.90
CA THR A 164 -5.40 -0.99 -2.16
C THR A 164 -6.38 -0.21 -3.05
N SER A 165 -7.62 -0.70 -3.18
CA SER A 165 -8.68 0.02 -3.92
C SER A 165 -9.06 1.33 -3.23
N ALA A 166 -9.02 1.39 -1.90
CA ALA A 166 -9.25 2.60 -1.12
C ALA A 166 -8.19 3.67 -1.41
N ILE A 167 -6.90 3.31 -1.39
CA ILE A 167 -5.79 4.20 -1.74
C ILE A 167 -5.95 4.69 -3.19
N ALA A 168 -6.20 3.77 -4.13
CA ALA A 168 -6.42 4.12 -5.52
C ALA A 168 -7.60 5.08 -5.71
N HIS A 169 -8.71 4.87 -4.99
CA HIS A 169 -9.84 5.80 -5.00
C HIS A 169 -9.45 7.17 -4.47
N TYR A 170 -8.72 7.22 -3.33
CA TYR A 170 -8.34 8.48 -2.71
C TYR A 170 -7.49 9.33 -3.65
N ILE A 171 -6.44 8.75 -4.26
CA ILE A 171 -5.54 9.50 -5.15
C ILE A 171 -6.19 9.92 -6.46
N ASN A 172 -7.14 9.12 -6.99
CA ASN A 172 -7.77 9.42 -8.28
C ASN A 172 -9.00 10.34 -8.16
N PHE A 173 -9.73 10.25 -7.05
CA PHE A 173 -11.02 10.91 -6.89
C PHE A 173 -11.18 11.59 -5.52
N GLY A 174 -11.00 10.83 -4.42
CA GLY A 174 -11.37 11.23 -3.07
C GLY A 174 -10.73 12.55 -2.63
N TYR A 175 -9.45 12.77 -2.95
CA TYR A 175 -8.77 14.03 -2.66
C TYR A 175 -9.43 15.22 -3.37
N SER A 176 -9.73 15.08 -4.66
CA SER A 176 -10.39 16.15 -5.45
C SER A 176 -11.85 16.36 -5.07
N GLU A 177 -12.52 15.33 -4.51
CA GLU A 177 -13.85 15.40 -3.92
C GLU A 177 -13.86 16.08 -2.56
N GLY A 178 -12.69 16.37 -1.99
CA GLY A 178 -12.56 16.94 -0.64
C GLY A 178 -12.84 15.93 0.47
N ARG A 179 -12.75 14.61 0.21
CA ARG A 179 -12.91 13.60 1.24
C ARG A 179 -11.71 13.63 2.20
N SER A 180 -12.01 13.56 3.51
CA SER A 180 -10.97 13.38 4.52
C SER A 180 -10.30 12.00 4.36
N ALA A 181 -8.99 11.94 4.55
CA ALA A 181 -8.26 10.67 4.61
C ALA A 181 -8.66 9.84 5.84
N ASP A 182 -9.06 10.53 6.91
CA ASP A 182 -9.51 9.95 8.16
C ASP A 182 -10.57 10.87 8.80
N ALA A 183 -11.80 10.39 8.90
CA ALA A 183 -12.92 11.03 9.58
C ALA A 183 -13.66 10.04 10.49
N PHE A 184 -13.18 8.80 10.56
CA PHE A 184 -13.73 7.79 11.46
C PHE A 184 -13.17 7.99 12.86
N ASN A 185 -14.06 7.99 13.88
CA ASN A 185 -13.63 8.06 15.28
C ASN A 185 -13.65 6.66 15.88
N GLU A 186 -12.48 6.03 15.93
CA GLU A 186 -12.30 4.68 16.46
C GLU A 186 -12.62 4.59 17.97
N PHE A 187 -12.40 5.67 18.71
CA PHE A 187 -12.69 5.68 20.15
C PHE A 187 -14.19 5.78 20.42
N SER A 188 -14.93 6.59 19.66
CA SER A 188 -16.40 6.60 19.72
C SER A 188 -16.97 5.24 19.32
N TYR A 189 -16.39 4.60 18.31
CA TYR A 189 -16.77 3.23 17.92
C TYR A 189 -16.56 2.22 19.05
N ILE A 190 -15.36 2.22 19.67
CA ILE A 190 -15.04 1.34 20.80
C ILE A 190 -15.98 1.62 21.99
N ALA A 191 -16.20 2.91 22.32
CA ALA A 191 -17.04 3.31 23.45
C ALA A 191 -18.51 2.94 23.24
N SER A 192 -18.98 2.93 21.98
CA SER A 192 -20.34 2.53 21.61
C SER A 192 -20.62 1.03 21.81
N HIS A 193 -19.58 0.20 21.98
CA HIS A 193 -19.70 -1.26 22.00
C HIS A 193 -18.88 -1.88 23.15
N ALA A 194 -19.54 -2.27 24.25
CA ALA A 194 -18.89 -2.82 25.43
C ALA A 194 -18.04 -4.08 25.15
N ASP A 195 -18.43 -4.90 24.17
CA ASP A 195 -17.67 -6.07 23.72
C ASP A 195 -16.35 -5.65 23.07
N LEU A 196 -16.32 -4.56 22.31
CA LEU A 196 -15.11 -4.04 21.66
C LEU A 196 -14.19 -3.36 22.67
N LEU A 197 -14.77 -2.64 23.64
CA LEU A 197 -13.99 -2.03 24.71
C LEU A 197 -13.19 -3.07 25.50
N ALA A 198 -13.77 -4.25 25.72
CA ALA A 198 -13.10 -5.36 26.40
C ALA A 198 -11.96 -5.98 25.57
N VAL A 199 -12.04 -5.91 24.24
CA VAL A 199 -11.07 -6.52 23.31
C VAL A 199 -9.95 -5.54 22.97
N TYR A 200 -10.29 -4.32 22.60
CA TYR A 200 -9.35 -3.33 22.06
C TYR A 200 -8.84 -2.34 23.11
N GLY A 201 -9.65 -2.08 24.16
CA GLY A 201 -9.33 -1.06 25.15
C GLY A 201 -9.20 0.33 24.48
N VAL A 202 -8.42 1.20 25.11
CA VAL A 202 -8.20 2.59 24.65
C VAL A 202 -6.93 2.79 23.82
N ASN A 203 -6.19 1.73 23.52
CA ASN A 203 -4.86 1.84 22.87
C ASN A 203 -4.78 1.16 21.51
N ASN A 204 -5.85 0.54 21.03
CA ASN A 204 -5.86 -0.24 19.79
C ASN A 204 -6.91 0.30 18.79
N GLY A 205 -6.90 1.61 18.57
CA GLY A 205 -7.82 2.28 17.64
C GLY A 205 -7.74 1.73 16.22
N ASP A 206 -6.52 1.57 15.69
CA ASP A 206 -6.31 1.00 14.36
C ASP A 206 -6.94 -0.40 14.20
N ALA A 207 -6.77 -1.27 15.18
CA ALA A 207 -7.38 -2.61 15.15
C ALA A 207 -8.91 -2.55 15.25
N ALA A 208 -9.47 -1.58 15.96
CA ALA A 208 -10.91 -1.36 16.03
C ALA A 208 -11.45 -0.80 14.68
N THR A 209 -10.71 0.06 14.02
CA THR A 209 -11.02 0.56 12.68
C THR A 209 -11.03 -0.56 11.66
N GLU A 210 -9.99 -1.40 11.67
CA GLU A 210 -9.94 -2.61 10.82
C GLU A 210 -11.13 -3.54 11.10
N HIS A 211 -11.45 -3.77 12.38
CA HIS A 211 -12.63 -4.57 12.76
C HIS A 211 -13.92 -3.96 12.21
N TYR A 212 -14.08 -2.63 12.30
CA TYR A 212 -15.28 -1.98 11.77
C TYR A 212 -15.45 -2.25 10.27
N VAL A 213 -14.39 -2.07 9.50
CA VAL A 213 -14.42 -2.27 8.04
C VAL A 213 -14.61 -3.74 7.66
N THR A 214 -13.92 -4.67 8.35
CA THR A 214 -13.91 -6.09 7.96
C THR A 214 -15.13 -6.87 8.47
N THR A 215 -15.71 -6.45 9.58
CA THR A 215 -16.74 -7.20 10.30
C THR A 215 -17.88 -6.33 10.81
N GLY A 216 -17.58 -5.24 11.49
CA GLY A 216 -18.53 -4.44 12.24
C GLY A 216 -19.62 -3.82 11.37
N TYR A 217 -19.23 -3.22 10.24
CA TYR A 217 -20.16 -2.60 9.29
C TYR A 217 -21.18 -3.61 8.73
N ALA A 218 -20.70 -4.76 8.27
CA ALA A 218 -21.57 -5.82 7.75
C ALA A 218 -22.47 -6.44 8.84
N ALA A 219 -22.02 -6.45 10.10
CA ALA A 219 -22.80 -6.89 11.25
C ALA A 219 -23.80 -5.84 11.75
N GLY A 220 -23.83 -4.64 11.11
CA GLY A 220 -24.73 -3.55 11.50
C GLY A 220 -24.32 -2.83 12.78
N LYS A 221 -23.05 -2.92 13.22
CA LYS A 221 -22.55 -2.13 14.33
C LYS A 221 -22.51 -0.65 13.90
N ALA A 222 -23.08 0.23 14.73
CA ALA A 222 -23.02 1.67 14.49
C ALA A 222 -21.59 2.18 14.71
N ALA A 223 -21.16 3.13 13.89
CA ALA A 223 -19.83 3.75 14.03
C ALA A 223 -19.72 4.56 15.32
N ASP A 224 -20.84 5.22 15.70
CA ASP A 224 -20.92 6.04 16.89
C ASP A 224 -22.37 6.08 17.41
N THR A 225 -22.54 5.72 18.68
CA THR A 225 -23.77 5.86 19.47
C THR A 225 -23.45 6.26 20.91
N PHE A 226 -22.19 6.55 21.20
CA PHE A 226 -21.76 6.96 22.53
C PHE A 226 -22.13 8.43 22.76
N ASP A 227 -22.79 8.73 23.86
CA ASP A 227 -23.16 10.08 24.25
C ASP A 227 -22.10 10.65 25.20
N GLU A 228 -21.07 11.26 24.66
CA GLU A 228 -19.94 11.82 25.41
C GLU A 228 -20.40 12.90 26.40
N LEU A 229 -21.29 13.79 25.95
CA LEU A 229 -21.83 14.86 26.81
C LEU A 229 -22.67 14.30 27.94
N GLY A 230 -23.53 13.32 27.65
CA GLY A 230 -24.30 12.62 28.67
C GLY A 230 -23.43 11.86 29.65
N TYR A 231 -22.34 11.26 29.17
CA TYR A 231 -21.37 10.60 30.02
C TYR A 231 -20.64 11.60 30.94
N ILE A 232 -20.10 12.70 30.40
CA ILE A 232 -19.45 13.75 31.20
C ILE A 232 -20.43 14.35 32.22
N ALA A 233 -21.66 14.64 31.79
CA ALA A 233 -22.69 15.22 32.67
C ALA A 233 -23.11 14.31 33.82
N SER A 234 -22.89 13.01 33.71
CA SER A 234 -23.22 12.03 34.74
C SER A 234 -22.21 11.97 35.90
N TYR A 235 -21.03 12.63 35.75
CA TYR A 235 -19.95 12.55 36.71
C TYR A 235 -19.36 13.94 37.00
N ALA A 236 -19.49 14.41 38.26
CA ALA A 236 -19.07 15.76 38.65
C ALA A 236 -17.56 16.01 38.51
N ASP A 237 -16.74 14.98 38.69
CA ASP A 237 -15.29 15.03 38.50
C ASP A 237 -14.92 15.20 37.01
N LEU A 238 -15.67 14.59 36.10
CA LEU A 238 -15.48 14.74 34.65
C LEU A 238 -15.90 16.13 34.19
N ILE A 239 -17.03 16.66 34.71
CA ILE A 239 -17.44 18.04 34.42
C ILE A 239 -16.34 19.02 34.86
N GLY A 240 -15.72 18.77 36.03
CA GLY A 240 -14.64 19.61 36.53
C GLY A 240 -13.34 19.52 35.71
N ALA A 241 -13.08 18.37 35.11
CA ALA A 241 -11.86 18.11 34.34
C ALA A 241 -12.00 18.56 32.86
N PHE A 242 -13.13 18.31 32.23
CA PHE A 242 -13.33 18.43 30.77
C PHE A 242 -14.36 19.52 30.37
N GLY A 243 -15.25 19.91 31.30
CA GLY A 243 -16.32 20.86 30.98
C GLY A 243 -17.28 20.30 29.90
N THR A 244 -17.33 20.95 28.74
CA THR A 244 -18.12 20.53 27.57
C THR A 244 -17.24 20.00 26.42
N ASP A 245 -15.96 19.73 26.71
CA ASP A 245 -15.00 19.21 25.74
C ASP A 245 -15.20 17.69 25.60
N THR A 246 -15.44 17.22 24.35
CA THR A 246 -15.79 15.81 24.05
C THR A 246 -14.84 15.19 23.04
#